data_83fb83acedce7512260687d878248da9
#
_entry.id   83fb83acedce7512260687d878248da9
#
_cell.length_a   1.000
_cell.length_b   1.000
_cell.length_c   1.000
_cell.angle_alpha   90.00
_cell.angle_beta   90.00
_cell.angle_gamma   90.00
#
_symmetry.space_group_name_H-M   'P 1'
#
loop_
_entity.id
_entity.type
_entity.pdbx_description
1 polymer ?
#
loop_
_entity_poly.entity_id
_entity_poly.type
_entity_poly.pdbx_seq_one_letter_code
_entity_poly.pdbx_strand_id
1 'polypeptide(L)'
;MSNIKVLDKTFQILNSFDDANKSVSLKELSSTTKLNKSTILRICNSLIKYNFLIKNEINGSYRLGPGSWKLGSIYNSNFKSGEEIRLILNLSLIHI
;
A
#
# COMPACT_ATOMS: atom_id res chain seq x y z
N MET A 1 11.36 10.74 17.93
CA MET A 1 10.78 10.74 17.29
C MET A 1 11.18 10.63 16.06
N SER A 2 11.04 9.89 15.43
CA SER A 2 11.48 9.72 14.32
C SER A 2 10.99 10.52 13.41
N ASN A 3 11.56 10.97 12.65
CA ASN A 3 11.09 11.84 11.80
C ASN A 3 11.47 11.58 10.42
N ILE A 4 11.41 10.33 10.05
CA ILE A 4 11.65 9.98 8.67
C ILE A 4 10.36 10.21 7.93
N LYS A 5 10.17 11.44 7.52
CA LYS A 5 8.89 11.87 6.95
C LYS A 5 8.56 11.20 5.64
N VAL A 6 9.57 10.85 4.85
CA VAL A 6 9.29 10.21 3.58
C VAL A 6 8.75 8.79 3.79
N LEU A 7 9.18 8.12 4.86
CA LEU A 7 8.62 6.82 5.18
C LEU A 7 7.18 6.95 5.63
N ASP A 8 6.88 7.94 6.45
CA ASP A 8 5.50 8.15 6.86
C ASP A 8 4.61 8.39 5.67
N LYS A 9 5.08 9.20 4.73
CA LYS A 9 4.30 9.49 3.52
C LYS A 9 4.15 8.25 2.67
N THR A 10 5.19 7.43 2.59
CA THR A 10 5.15 6.18 1.84
C THR A 10 4.06 5.25 2.37
N PHE A 11 4.00 5.10 3.69
CA PHE A 11 3.00 4.23 4.27
C PHE A 11 1.60 4.81 4.18
N GLN A 12 1.46 6.14 4.19
CA GLN A 12 0.16 6.74 3.91
C GLN A 12 -0.33 6.36 2.52
N ILE A 13 0.58 6.37 1.54
CA ILE A 13 0.23 5.99 0.18
C ILE A 13 -0.16 4.51 0.13
N LEU A 14 0.66 3.65 0.72
CA LEU A 14 0.38 2.22 0.69
C LEU A 14 -0.92 1.88 1.40
N ASN A 15 -1.22 2.57 2.47
CA ASN A 15 -2.44 2.31 3.23
C ASN A 15 -3.69 2.88 2.56
N SER A 16 -3.53 3.57 1.44
CA SER A 16 -4.67 4.04 0.67
C SER A 16 -5.31 2.94 -0.17
N PHE A 17 -4.64 1.81 -0.31
CA PHE A 17 -5.17 0.68 -1.06
C PHE A 17 -5.93 -0.24 -0.12
N ASP A 18 -7.06 -0.75 -0.56
CA ASP A 18 -7.81 -1.76 0.21
C ASP A 18 -8.68 -2.54 -0.76
N ASP A 19 -9.52 -3.41 -0.24
CA ASP A 19 -10.35 -4.25 -1.11
C ASP A 19 -11.30 -3.43 -1.96
N ALA A 20 -11.75 -2.29 -1.47
CA ALA A 20 -12.65 -1.44 -2.24
C ALA A 20 -11.89 -0.56 -3.22
N ASN A 21 -10.62 -0.25 -2.92
CA ASN A 21 -9.83 0.64 -3.74
C ASN A 21 -8.54 -0.05 -4.14
N LYS A 22 -8.66 -1.03 -5.03
CA LYS A 22 -7.49 -1.79 -5.48
C LYS A 22 -6.68 -1.03 -6.50
N SER A 23 -7.31 -0.08 -7.17
CA SER A 23 -6.64 0.73 -8.18
C SER A 23 -6.93 2.18 -7.84
N VAL A 24 -5.90 2.99 -7.68
CA VAL A 24 -6.05 4.37 -7.25
C VAL A 24 -5.29 5.30 -8.15
N SER A 25 -5.88 6.42 -8.46
CA SER A 25 -5.23 7.42 -9.31
C SER A 25 -4.39 8.36 -8.48
N LEU A 26 -3.52 9.11 -9.15
CA LEU A 26 -2.72 10.13 -8.50
C LEU A 26 -3.61 11.15 -7.79
N LYS A 27 -4.71 11.52 -8.44
CA LYS A 27 -5.64 12.48 -7.87
C LYS A 27 -6.26 11.93 -6.58
N GLU A 28 -6.64 10.66 -6.60
CA GLU A 28 -7.22 10.03 -5.42
C GLU A 28 -6.20 9.94 -4.29
N LEU A 29 -4.96 9.61 -4.61
CA LEU A 29 -3.92 9.56 -3.61
C LEU A 29 -3.68 10.92 -2.99
N SER A 30 -3.66 11.97 -3.81
CA SER A 30 -3.47 13.32 -3.31
C SER A 30 -4.62 13.72 -2.39
N SER A 31 -5.83 13.36 -2.77
CA SER A 31 -7.02 13.70 -1.99
C SER A 31 -7.03 12.97 -0.65
N THR A 32 -6.68 11.70 -0.66
CA THR A 32 -6.72 10.88 0.54
C THR A 32 -5.58 11.20 1.51
N THR A 33 -4.37 11.37 1.00
CA THR A 33 -3.20 11.56 1.84
C THR A 33 -2.92 13.02 2.15
N LYS A 34 -3.52 13.93 1.38
CA LYS A 34 -3.26 15.37 1.50
C LYS A 34 -1.83 15.74 1.12
N LEU A 35 -1.12 14.85 0.45
CA LEU A 35 0.22 15.15 -0.04
C LEU A 35 0.12 15.77 -1.42
N ASN A 36 1.14 16.55 -1.80
CA ASN A 36 1.11 17.12 -3.13
C ASN A 36 1.53 16.08 -4.16
N LYS A 37 1.10 16.31 -5.40
CA LYS A 37 1.26 15.32 -6.45
C LYS A 37 2.72 15.03 -6.79
N SER A 38 3.59 16.02 -6.71
CA SER A 38 4.99 15.77 -7.04
C SER A 38 5.64 14.84 -6.02
N THR A 39 5.27 14.97 -4.75
CA THR A 39 5.77 14.08 -3.72
C THR A 39 5.27 12.65 -3.95
N ILE A 40 3.97 12.53 -4.26
CA ILE A 40 3.37 11.22 -4.51
C ILE A 40 4.04 10.56 -5.70
N LEU A 41 4.27 11.31 -6.78
CA LEU A 41 4.92 10.74 -7.96
C LEU A 41 6.30 10.20 -7.65
N ARG A 42 7.09 10.93 -6.88
CA ARG A 42 8.42 10.48 -6.55
C ARG A 42 8.39 9.21 -5.72
N ILE A 43 7.50 9.15 -4.74
CA ILE A 43 7.38 7.98 -3.89
C ILE A 43 6.86 6.79 -4.69
N CYS A 44 5.83 7.01 -5.51
CA CYS A 44 5.28 5.92 -6.31
C CYS A 44 6.29 5.38 -7.30
N ASN A 45 7.10 6.24 -7.90
CA ASN A 45 8.13 5.77 -8.82
C ASN A 45 9.15 4.88 -8.11
N SER A 46 9.51 5.21 -6.87
CA SER A 46 10.37 4.34 -6.08
C SER A 46 9.71 3.02 -5.75
N LEU A 47 8.42 3.07 -5.40
CA LEU A 47 7.69 1.84 -5.09
C LEU A 47 7.57 0.94 -6.31
N ILE A 48 7.41 1.53 -7.49
CA ILE A 48 7.39 0.75 -8.73
C ILE A 48 8.75 0.10 -8.97
N LYS A 49 9.82 0.85 -8.71
CA LYS A 49 11.16 0.32 -8.91
C LYS A 49 11.38 -0.95 -8.08
N TYR A 50 10.83 -1.01 -6.89
CA TYR A 50 10.98 -2.18 -6.03
C TYR A 50 9.80 -3.13 -6.11
N ASN A 51 8.96 -2.96 -7.11
CA ASN A 51 7.85 -3.88 -7.40
C ASN A 51 6.74 -3.88 -6.35
N PHE A 52 6.64 -2.81 -5.57
CA PHE A 52 5.55 -2.68 -4.62
C PHE A 52 4.32 -2.06 -5.22
N LEU A 53 4.47 -1.32 -6.31
CA LEU A 53 3.34 -0.78 -7.06
C LEU A 53 3.52 -1.08 -8.53
N ILE A 54 2.41 -1.15 -9.24
CA ILE A 54 2.37 -1.27 -10.68
C ILE A 54 1.53 -0.11 -11.20
N LYS A 55 1.98 0.50 -12.28
CA LYS A 55 1.24 1.59 -12.89
C LYS A 55 0.56 1.09 -14.14
N ASN A 56 -0.73 1.42 -14.28
CA ASN A 56 -1.46 1.10 -15.50
C ASN A 56 -1.09 2.16 -16.52
N GLU A 57 -0.49 1.74 -17.63
CA GLU A 57 0.01 2.70 -18.62
C GLU A 57 -1.11 3.38 -19.41
N ILE A 58 -2.29 2.81 -19.38
CA ILE A 58 -3.40 3.39 -20.14
C ILE A 58 -4.05 4.51 -19.36
N ASN A 59 -4.39 4.30 -18.11
CA ASN A 59 -5.11 5.30 -17.34
C ASN A 59 -4.27 5.91 -16.20
N GLY A 60 -3.04 5.48 -16.02
CA GLY A 60 -2.16 6.08 -15.03
C GLY A 60 -2.44 5.70 -13.59
N SER A 61 -3.36 4.79 -13.34
CA SER A 61 -3.67 4.42 -11.97
C SER A 61 -2.62 3.45 -11.42
N TYR A 62 -2.58 3.33 -10.11
CA TYR A 62 -1.63 2.46 -9.45
C TYR A 62 -2.33 1.31 -8.77
N ARG A 63 -1.68 0.15 -8.71
CA ARG A 63 -2.14 -1.02 -7.96
C ARG A 63 -0.97 -1.57 -7.18
N LEU A 64 -1.24 -2.37 -6.16
CA LEU A 64 -0.18 -3.02 -5.43
C LEU A 64 0.53 -4.02 -6.33
N GLY A 65 1.84 -4.09 -6.21
CA GLY A 65 2.66 -4.98 -7.03
C GLY A 65 3.08 -6.23 -6.29
N PRO A 66 3.81 -7.11 -6.98
CA PRO A 66 4.17 -8.42 -6.41
C PRO A 66 5.08 -8.35 -5.19
N GLY A 67 5.80 -7.24 -4.99
CA GLY A 67 6.60 -7.10 -3.78
C GLY A 67 5.75 -7.10 -2.52
N SER A 68 4.55 -6.54 -2.60
CA SER A 68 3.63 -6.53 -1.48
C SER A 68 3.15 -7.94 -1.17
N TRP A 69 2.84 -8.72 -2.21
CA TRP A 69 2.41 -10.09 -2.03
C TRP A 69 3.53 -10.94 -1.41
N LYS A 70 4.75 -10.71 -1.86
CA LYS A 70 5.88 -11.47 -1.34
C LYS A 70 6.03 -11.28 0.16
N LEU A 71 6.00 -10.06 0.62
CA LEU A 71 6.14 -9.80 2.05
C LEU A 71 4.96 -10.35 2.83
N GLY A 72 3.76 -10.18 2.30
CA GLY A 72 2.57 -10.72 2.95
C GLY A 72 2.60 -12.23 3.04
N SER A 73 3.11 -12.87 1.99
CA SER A 73 3.22 -14.32 1.94
C SER A 73 4.22 -14.83 2.99
N ILE A 74 5.33 -14.14 3.16
CA ILE A 74 6.31 -14.50 4.18
C ILE A 74 5.71 -14.35 5.57
N TYR A 75 5.03 -13.25 5.81
CA TYR A 75 4.36 -13.02 7.08
C TYR A 75 3.36 -14.15 7.37
N ASN A 76 2.58 -14.49 6.36
CA ASN A 76 1.57 -15.52 6.49
C ASN A 76 2.19 -16.88 6.84
N SER A 77 3.33 -17.19 6.28
CA SER A 77 3.96 -18.49 6.50
C SER A 77 4.52 -18.64 7.91
N ASN A 78 4.64 -17.54 8.66
CA ASN A 78 5.11 -17.60 10.02
C ASN A 78 4.03 -18.05 11.01
N PHE A 79 2.77 -18.11 10.58
CA PHE A 79 1.71 -18.50 11.47
C PHE A 79 1.36 -19.96 11.20
N LYS A 80 1.39 -20.78 12.26
CA LYS A 80 1.07 -22.18 12.09
C LYS A 80 -0.40 -22.42 12.19
N SER A 81 -1.13 -21.55 12.83
CA SER A 81 -2.53 -21.75 12.97
C SER A 81 -3.25 -20.64 12.27
N GLY A 82 -4.30 -20.93 11.64
CA GLY A 82 -5.11 -19.92 10.98
C GLY A 82 -5.76 -18.98 11.95
N GLU A 83 -5.78 -19.32 13.23
CA GLU A 83 -6.39 -18.46 14.20
C GLU A 83 -5.64 -17.17 14.40
N GLU A 84 -4.33 -17.21 14.40
CA GLU A 84 -3.54 -16.01 14.55
C GLU A 84 -3.77 -15.08 13.39
N ILE A 85 -3.79 -15.64 12.19
CA ILE A 85 -4.02 -14.85 11.00
C ILE A 85 -5.41 -14.24 11.04
N ARG A 86 -6.39 -15.04 11.42
CA ARG A 86 -7.76 -14.56 11.47
C ARG A 86 -7.92 -13.45 12.49
N LEU A 87 -7.26 -13.57 13.63
CA LEU A 87 -7.33 -12.56 14.65
C LEU A 87 -6.73 -11.24 14.17
N ILE A 88 -5.60 -11.28 13.50
CA ILE A 88 -4.97 -10.10 12.99
C ILE A 88 -5.83 -9.46 11.91
N LEU A 89 -6.38 -10.25 11.03
CA LEU A 89 -7.26 -9.73 10.00
C LEU A 89 -8.51 -9.09 10.59
N ASN A 90 -9.05 -9.68 11.64
CA ASN A 90 -10.21 -9.10 12.28
C ASN A 90 -9.88 -7.76 12.91
N LEU A 91 -8.71 -7.60 13.46
CA LEU A 91 -8.31 -6.32 14.00
C LEU A 91 -8.13 -5.29 12.90
N SER A 92 -7.65 -5.72 11.74
CA SER A 92 -7.43 -4.81 10.64
C SER A 92 -8.68 -4.58 9.82
N LEU A 93 -9.50 -5.58 9.71
CA LEU A 93 -10.64 -5.53 8.80
C LEU A 93 -11.94 -5.71 9.53
N ILE A 94 -11.98 -5.29 10.77
CA ILE A 94 -13.14 -5.52 11.57
C ILE A 94 -14.34 -4.83 11.01
N HIS A 95 -14.09 -3.83 10.25
CA HIS A 95 -15.16 -3.08 9.63
C HIS A 95 -15.74 -3.80 8.42
N ILE A 96 -15.17 -4.86 8.01
CA ILE A 96 -15.70 -5.63 6.93
C ILE A 96 -16.77 -6.55 7.45
#